data_0ef02a2160ffd89fbf19fd37a4e8afca
#
_entry.id   0ef02a2160ffd89fbf19fd37a4e8afca
#
_cell.length_a   1.000
_cell.length_b   1.000
_cell.length_c   1.000
_cell.angle_alpha   90.00
_cell.angle_beta   90.00
_cell.angle_gamma   90.00
#
_symmetry.space_group_name_H-M   'P 1'
#
loop_
_entity.id
_entity.type
_entity.pdbx_description
1 polymer ?
#
loop_
_entity_poly.entity_id
_entity_poly.type
_entity_poly.pdbx_seq_one_letter_code
_entity_poly.pdbx_strand_id
1 'polypeptide(L)'
;PFLYRFFKEIPEAGKFTFLDSGWLEQICREHLEGKTDEKEYASRIESVRNFERQLTDNGYLVLKFFMQIEKKEQKEREQDLLESKDTKWRVSLFDQWENTHYKKCKKAFSKYMSDTNASSAPWYIIDAGDQKWAELQVMETLVSNIEVALQNQAHSVPILQNVFPLEPIPRLADIDLQDKILNDEEYKKELKQLQIELGKLHNKLYRKRIPVIITYECWDAAGKGGNI
;
A
#
# COMPACT_ATOMS: atom_id res chain seq x y z
N PRO A 1 -0.56 9.44 4.10
CA PRO A 1 0.14 8.16 3.91
C PRO A 1 0.49 7.96 2.43
N PHE A 2 1.72 7.56 2.11
CA PHE A 2 2.20 7.53 0.73
C PHE A 2 1.43 6.52 -0.17
N LEU A 3 0.96 5.41 0.37
CA LEU A 3 0.14 4.43 -0.37
C LEU A 3 -1.31 4.86 -0.60
N TYR A 4 -1.79 5.93 0.05
CA TYR A 4 -3.20 6.32 -0.01
C TYR A 4 -3.70 6.61 -1.43
N ARG A 5 -2.87 7.27 -2.27
CA ARG A 5 -3.24 7.56 -3.65
C ARG A 5 -3.48 6.29 -4.47
N PHE A 6 -2.69 5.25 -4.23
CA PHE A 6 -2.83 3.96 -4.91
C PHE A 6 -4.00 3.15 -4.35
N PHE A 7 -4.24 3.27 -3.04
CA PHE A 7 -5.38 2.61 -2.41
C PHE A 7 -6.72 3.03 -3.03
N LYS A 8 -6.84 4.28 -3.46
CA LYS A 8 -8.04 4.80 -4.13
C LYS A 8 -8.26 4.24 -5.53
N GLU A 9 -7.21 3.74 -6.16
CA GLU A 9 -7.24 3.20 -7.53
C GLU A 9 -7.40 1.68 -7.56
N ILE A 10 -7.62 1.03 -6.40
CA ILE A 10 -7.89 -0.41 -6.34
C ILE A 10 -9.19 -0.69 -7.08
N PRO A 11 -9.18 -1.59 -8.09
CA PRO A 11 -10.36 -1.85 -8.91
C PRO A 11 -11.39 -2.71 -8.16
N GLU A 12 -12.63 -2.59 -8.55
CA GLU A 12 -13.68 -3.53 -8.16
C GLU A 12 -13.42 -4.91 -8.77
N ALA A 13 -14.01 -5.94 -8.18
CA ALA A 13 -13.91 -7.32 -8.69
C ALA A 13 -14.26 -7.41 -10.18
N GLY A 14 -13.41 -8.07 -10.96
CA GLY A 14 -13.56 -8.23 -12.41
C GLY A 14 -13.10 -7.03 -13.25
N LYS A 15 -12.56 -5.99 -12.63
CA LYS A 15 -11.98 -4.83 -13.32
C LYS A 15 -10.46 -4.83 -13.25
N PHE A 16 -9.83 -4.03 -14.13
CA PHE A 16 -8.38 -3.80 -14.19
C PHE A 16 -8.06 -2.37 -13.82
N THR A 17 -6.93 -2.18 -13.15
CA THR A 17 -6.28 -0.88 -13.02
C THR A 17 -4.85 -0.99 -13.52
N PHE A 18 -4.47 -0.10 -14.42
CA PHE A 18 -3.09 0.07 -14.89
C PHE A 18 -2.52 1.32 -14.22
N LEU A 19 -1.40 1.15 -13.54
CA LEU A 19 -0.66 2.24 -12.94
C LEU A 19 0.56 2.52 -13.80
N ASP A 20 0.62 3.70 -14.43
CA ASP A 20 1.76 4.16 -15.22
C ASP A 20 3.02 4.24 -14.36
N SER A 21 2.88 4.79 -13.16
CA SER A 21 3.91 4.75 -12.12
C SER A 21 3.33 4.16 -10.84
N GLY A 22 3.93 3.08 -10.38
CA GLY A 22 3.58 2.45 -9.11
C GLY A 22 4.30 3.09 -7.93
N TRP A 23 4.26 2.40 -6.81
CA TRP A 23 4.89 2.84 -5.55
C TRP A 23 6.42 2.74 -5.55
N LEU A 24 7.04 2.00 -6.50
CA LEU A 24 8.50 1.92 -6.65
C LEU A 24 9.11 3.29 -6.94
N GLU A 25 8.58 4.01 -7.92
CA GLU A 25 9.13 5.30 -8.34
C GLU A 25 9.21 6.26 -7.16
N GLN A 26 8.11 6.44 -6.44
CA GLN A 26 8.08 7.37 -5.32
C GLN A 26 9.10 7.01 -4.23
N ILE A 27 9.21 5.72 -3.84
CA ILE A 27 10.11 5.29 -2.78
C ILE A 27 11.58 5.45 -3.20
N CYS A 28 11.91 4.98 -4.41
CA CYS A 28 13.27 5.09 -4.92
C CYS A 28 13.68 6.54 -5.14
N ARG A 29 12.81 7.36 -5.71
CA ARG A 29 13.06 8.76 -5.96
C ARG A 29 13.32 9.52 -4.67
N GLU A 30 12.42 9.42 -3.69
CA GLU A 30 12.58 10.13 -2.42
C GLU A 30 13.83 9.69 -1.66
N HIS A 31 14.17 8.40 -1.74
CA HIS A 31 15.41 7.88 -1.15
C HIS A 31 16.66 8.36 -1.88
N LEU A 32 16.67 8.36 -3.22
CA LEU A 32 17.78 8.86 -4.04
C LEU A 32 18.01 10.35 -3.89
N GLU A 33 16.94 11.13 -3.68
CA GLU A 33 16.98 12.57 -3.39
C GLU A 33 17.38 12.88 -1.93
N GLY A 34 17.55 11.86 -1.07
CA GLY A 34 17.90 12.01 0.34
C GLY A 34 16.75 12.54 1.22
N LYS A 35 15.51 12.44 0.75
CA LYS A 35 14.30 12.84 1.50
C LYS A 35 13.89 11.82 2.56
N THR A 36 14.35 10.57 2.41
CA THR A 36 14.12 9.48 3.35
C THR A 36 15.44 8.85 3.75
N ASP A 37 15.59 8.54 5.03
CA ASP A 37 16.71 7.78 5.55
C ASP A 37 16.51 6.26 5.35
N GLU A 38 17.52 5.45 5.69
CA GLU A 38 17.46 3.98 5.57
C GLU A 38 16.35 3.37 6.43
N LYS A 39 16.04 3.93 7.59
CA LYS A 39 14.98 3.44 8.48
C LYS A 39 13.60 3.70 7.89
N GLU A 40 13.39 4.89 7.36
CA GLU A 40 12.14 5.23 6.69
C GLU A 40 11.97 4.43 5.39
N TYR A 41 13.06 4.27 4.62
CA TYR A 41 13.05 3.39 3.44
C TYR A 41 12.60 1.96 3.82
N ALA A 42 13.21 1.35 4.83
CA ALA A 42 12.85 0.00 5.29
C ALA A 42 11.38 -0.09 5.73
N SER A 43 10.87 0.91 6.45
CA SER A 43 9.48 0.97 6.87
C SER A 43 8.50 1.09 5.68
N ARG A 44 8.88 1.82 4.64
CA ARG A 44 8.09 1.92 3.41
C ARG A 44 8.09 0.62 2.61
N ILE A 45 9.22 -0.08 2.55
CA ILE A 45 9.30 -1.43 1.94
C ILE A 45 8.35 -2.40 2.65
N GLU A 46 8.37 -2.41 3.98
CA GLU A 46 7.46 -3.25 4.77
C GLU A 46 5.99 -2.88 4.50
N SER A 47 5.68 -1.60 4.43
CA SER A 47 4.33 -1.12 4.09
C SER A 47 3.87 -1.59 2.71
N VAL A 48 4.75 -1.57 1.70
CA VAL A 48 4.45 -2.09 0.36
C VAL A 48 4.20 -3.60 0.40
N ARG A 49 5.09 -4.36 1.05
CA ARG A 49 4.93 -5.81 1.17
C ARG A 49 3.61 -6.20 1.84
N ASN A 50 3.24 -5.48 2.90
CA ASN A 50 1.98 -5.69 3.59
C ASN A 50 0.78 -5.31 2.72
N PHE A 51 0.87 -4.21 1.97
CA PHE A 51 -0.17 -3.77 1.05
C PHE A 51 -0.39 -4.78 -0.09
N GLU A 52 0.68 -5.19 -0.76
CA GLU A 52 0.63 -6.21 -1.81
C GLU A 52 0.06 -7.54 -1.29
N ARG A 53 0.48 -7.96 -0.09
CA ARG A 53 -0.06 -9.16 0.55
C ARG A 53 -1.55 -9.03 0.84
N GLN A 54 -2.01 -7.90 1.38
CA GLN A 54 -3.43 -7.68 1.63
C GLN A 54 -4.26 -7.78 0.34
N LEU A 55 -3.75 -7.23 -0.77
CA LEU A 55 -4.42 -7.37 -2.07
C LEU A 55 -4.48 -8.83 -2.52
N THR A 56 -3.35 -9.52 -2.53
CA THR A 56 -3.26 -10.90 -3.01
C THR A 56 -4.03 -11.88 -2.12
N ASP A 57 -4.03 -11.68 -0.80
CA ASP A 57 -4.84 -12.47 0.15
C ASP A 57 -6.35 -12.27 -0.07
N ASN A 58 -6.75 -11.16 -0.67
CA ASN A 58 -8.14 -10.88 -1.08
C ASN A 58 -8.44 -11.23 -2.55
N GLY A 59 -7.58 -12.02 -3.18
CA GLY A 59 -7.81 -12.55 -4.53
C GLY A 59 -7.46 -11.61 -5.67
N TYR A 60 -6.78 -10.49 -5.40
CA TYR A 60 -6.26 -9.63 -6.46
C TYR A 60 -5.03 -10.24 -7.12
N LEU A 61 -4.97 -10.17 -8.43
CA LEU A 61 -3.77 -10.46 -9.20
C LEU A 61 -2.95 -9.17 -9.30
N VAL A 62 -1.76 -9.18 -8.70
CA VAL A 62 -0.83 -8.04 -8.72
C VAL A 62 0.38 -8.40 -9.56
N LEU A 63 0.54 -7.74 -10.71
CA LEU A 63 1.67 -7.92 -11.62
C LEU A 63 2.46 -6.62 -11.68
N LYS A 64 3.78 -6.73 -11.53
CA LYS A 64 4.68 -5.59 -11.52
C LYS A 64 5.67 -5.70 -12.66
N PHE A 65 5.72 -4.70 -13.53
CA PHE A 65 6.62 -4.66 -14.67
C PHE A 65 7.67 -3.58 -14.47
N PHE A 66 8.91 -3.91 -14.78
CA PHE A 66 10.00 -2.97 -14.84
C PHE A 66 10.55 -2.93 -16.27
N MET A 67 10.37 -1.80 -16.95
CA MET A 67 10.80 -1.60 -18.31
C MET A 67 12.26 -1.17 -18.32
N GLN A 68 13.17 -2.10 -18.65
CA GLN A 68 14.61 -1.86 -18.63
C GLN A 68 15.09 -1.40 -20.01
N ILE A 69 15.78 -0.25 -20.04
CA ILE A 69 16.52 0.23 -21.23
C ILE A 69 17.96 0.56 -20.86
N GLU A 70 18.83 0.62 -21.85
CA GLU A 70 20.22 1.05 -21.69
C GLU A 70 20.31 2.58 -21.48
N LYS A 71 21.38 3.03 -20.79
CA LYS A 71 21.64 4.45 -20.55
C LYS A 71 21.64 5.29 -21.81
N LYS A 72 22.22 4.76 -22.90
CA LYS A 72 22.31 5.44 -24.20
C LYS A 72 20.91 5.62 -24.78
N GLU A 73 20.13 4.56 -24.80
CA GLU A 73 18.77 4.55 -25.29
C GLU A 73 17.87 5.52 -24.50
N GLN A 74 17.97 5.52 -23.18
CA GLN A 74 17.25 6.47 -22.32
C GLN A 74 17.56 7.90 -22.73
N LYS A 75 18.85 8.22 -22.91
CA LYS A 75 19.28 9.56 -23.30
C LYS A 75 18.76 9.98 -24.67
N GLU A 76 18.79 9.07 -25.63
CA GLU A 76 18.30 9.33 -27.00
C GLU A 76 16.79 9.62 -26.97
N ARG A 77 16.00 8.81 -26.28
CA ARG A 77 14.54 9.03 -26.14
C ARG A 77 14.21 10.32 -25.38
N GLU A 78 14.97 10.66 -24.35
CA GLU A 78 14.80 11.96 -23.66
C GLU A 78 15.09 13.14 -24.58
N GLN A 79 16.13 13.05 -25.42
CA GLN A 79 16.47 14.08 -26.38
C GLN A 79 15.35 14.28 -27.42
N ASP A 80 14.84 13.19 -27.97
CA ASP A 80 13.73 13.23 -28.93
C ASP A 80 12.49 13.93 -28.33
N LEU A 81 12.18 13.63 -27.06
CA LEU A 81 11.08 14.27 -26.35
C LEU A 81 11.33 15.77 -26.09
N LEU A 82 12.58 16.17 -25.83
CA LEU A 82 12.95 17.56 -25.55
C LEU A 82 12.97 18.43 -26.80
N GLU A 83 13.18 17.86 -27.99
CA GLU A 83 13.20 18.59 -29.28
C GLU A 83 11.84 19.16 -29.67
N SER A 84 10.76 18.51 -29.27
CA SER A 84 9.39 18.96 -29.56
C SER A 84 8.78 19.78 -28.44
N LYS A 85 8.16 20.92 -28.79
CA LYS A 85 7.41 21.75 -27.83
C LYS A 85 6.23 21.00 -27.22
N ASP A 86 5.67 20.01 -27.92
CA ASP A 86 4.49 19.27 -27.51
C ASP A 86 4.82 18.12 -26.54
N THR A 87 6.10 17.68 -26.49
CA THR A 87 6.52 16.54 -25.68
C THR A 87 7.53 16.88 -24.60
N LYS A 88 8.25 18.01 -24.70
CA LYS A 88 9.31 18.40 -23.74
C LYS A 88 8.86 18.46 -22.27
N TRP A 89 7.58 18.71 -22.02
CA TRP A 89 7.01 18.74 -20.68
C TRP A 89 7.00 17.38 -19.99
N ARG A 90 7.16 16.29 -20.76
CA ARG A 90 7.22 14.92 -20.24
C ARG A 90 8.54 14.59 -19.58
N VAL A 91 9.60 15.33 -19.89
CA VAL A 91 10.94 15.12 -19.32
C VAL A 91 11.15 16.05 -18.14
N SER A 92 11.18 15.50 -16.96
CA SER A 92 11.44 16.26 -15.72
C SER A 92 12.95 16.47 -15.47
N LEU A 93 13.27 17.36 -14.54
CA LEU A 93 14.66 17.52 -14.09
C LEU A 93 15.20 16.26 -13.41
N PHE A 94 14.31 15.48 -12.82
CA PHE A 94 14.70 14.22 -12.19
C PHE A 94 15.07 13.16 -13.23
N ASP A 95 14.37 13.09 -14.35
CA ASP A 95 14.68 12.13 -15.42
C ASP A 95 16.08 12.40 -15.99
N GLN A 96 16.42 13.66 -16.23
CA GLN A 96 17.76 14.06 -16.67
C GLN A 96 18.84 13.74 -15.62
N TRP A 97 18.52 13.94 -14.34
CA TRP A 97 19.39 13.56 -13.23
C TRP A 97 19.57 12.05 -13.18
N GLU A 98 18.50 11.29 -13.36
CA GLU A 98 18.49 9.83 -13.38
C GLU A 98 19.40 9.28 -14.49
N ASN A 99 19.31 9.80 -15.69
CA ASN A 99 20.22 9.41 -16.78
C ASN A 99 21.69 9.69 -16.42
N THR A 100 21.96 10.88 -15.85
CA THR A 100 23.32 11.22 -15.41
C THR A 100 23.83 10.25 -14.35
N HIS A 101 22.98 9.81 -13.44
CA HIS A 101 23.28 8.92 -12.33
C HIS A 101 22.78 7.48 -12.57
N TYR A 102 22.63 7.06 -13.80
CA TYR A 102 22.03 5.80 -14.22
C TYR A 102 22.49 4.58 -13.40
N LYS A 103 23.79 4.42 -13.15
CA LYS A 103 24.31 3.29 -12.34
C LYS A 103 23.79 3.31 -10.90
N LYS A 104 23.66 4.49 -10.30
CA LYS A 104 23.14 4.68 -8.93
C LYS A 104 21.67 4.31 -8.89
N CYS A 105 20.90 4.81 -9.85
CA CYS A 105 19.46 4.54 -9.98
C CYS A 105 19.20 3.05 -10.25
N LYS A 106 19.94 2.44 -11.19
CA LYS A 106 19.86 1.01 -11.49
C LYS A 106 20.10 0.15 -10.25
N LYS A 107 21.10 0.51 -9.41
CA LYS A 107 21.35 -0.19 -8.15
C LYS A 107 20.19 -0.05 -7.16
N ALA A 108 19.63 1.15 -7.03
CA ALA A 108 18.48 1.40 -6.14
C ALA A 108 17.23 0.64 -6.60
N PHE A 109 16.90 0.66 -7.89
CA PHE A 109 15.80 -0.11 -8.45
C PHE A 109 15.97 -1.61 -8.27
N SER A 110 17.18 -2.13 -8.53
CA SER A 110 17.48 -3.55 -8.32
C SER A 110 17.31 -3.97 -6.87
N LYS A 111 17.78 -3.14 -5.93
CA LYS A 111 17.58 -3.37 -4.48
C LYS A 111 16.09 -3.38 -4.14
N TYR A 112 15.35 -2.37 -4.57
CA TYR A 112 13.93 -2.27 -4.31
C TYR A 112 13.14 -3.47 -4.86
N MET A 113 13.39 -3.86 -6.12
CA MET A 113 12.74 -5.02 -6.71
C MET A 113 13.07 -6.30 -5.94
N SER A 114 14.32 -6.49 -5.54
CA SER A 114 14.72 -7.63 -4.69
C SER A 114 14.01 -7.61 -3.34
N ASP A 115 13.89 -6.45 -2.70
CA ASP A 115 13.26 -6.30 -1.38
C ASP A 115 11.73 -6.49 -1.42
N THR A 116 11.10 -6.33 -2.59
CA THR A 116 9.64 -6.41 -2.76
C THR A 116 9.19 -7.53 -3.71
N ASN A 117 10.09 -8.38 -4.18
CA ASN A 117 9.70 -9.51 -5.03
C ASN A 117 9.07 -10.61 -4.19
N ALA A 118 7.84 -10.98 -4.50
CA ALA A 118 7.10 -12.06 -3.86
C ALA A 118 6.44 -12.95 -4.90
N SER A 119 6.30 -14.24 -4.63
CA SER A 119 5.62 -15.17 -5.54
C SER A 119 4.16 -14.79 -5.81
N SER A 120 3.50 -14.16 -4.83
CA SER A 120 2.12 -13.66 -4.96
C SER A 120 2.01 -12.33 -5.72
N ALA A 121 3.10 -11.55 -5.78
CA ALA A 121 3.17 -10.27 -6.49
C ALA A 121 4.57 -10.12 -7.13
N PRO A 122 4.84 -10.85 -8.22
CA PRO A 122 6.16 -10.91 -8.83
C PRO A 122 6.53 -9.68 -9.64
N TRP A 123 7.82 -9.42 -9.76
CA TRP A 123 8.39 -8.48 -10.70
C TRP A 123 8.74 -9.16 -12.01
N TYR A 124 8.35 -8.56 -13.11
CA TYR A 124 8.75 -8.93 -14.47
C TYR A 124 9.63 -7.83 -15.04
N ILE A 125 10.89 -8.17 -15.34
CA ILE A 125 11.83 -7.23 -15.95
C ILE A 125 11.77 -7.45 -17.45
N ILE A 126 11.33 -6.42 -18.17
CA ILE A 126 11.13 -6.45 -19.62
C ILE A 126 12.25 -5.66 -20.29
N ASP A 127 12.91 -6.24 -21.29
CA ASP A 127 13.79 -5.49 -22.18
C ASP A 127 12.93 -4.57 -23.07
N ALA A 128 13.06 -3.26 -22.84
CA ALA A 128 12.30 -2.23 -23.53
C ALA A 128 13.14 -1.44 -24.54
N GLY A 129 14.26 -2.00 -24.96
CA GLY A 129 15.08 -1.44 -26.04
C GLY A 129 14.33 -1.39 -27.39
N ASP A 130 13.58 -2.45 -27.71
CA ASP A 130 12.60 -2.42 -28.81
C ASP A 130 11.18 -2.34 -28.26
N GLN A 131 10.42 -1.34 -28.70
CA GLN A 131 9.08 -1.09 -28.19
C GLN A 131 8.12 -2.23 -28.52
N LYS A 132 8.16 -2.78 -29.74
CA LYS A 132 7.24 -3.85 -30.19
C LYS A 132 7.52 -5.14 -29.43
N TRP A 133 8.80 -5.43 -29.21
CA TRP A 133 9.20 -6.57 -28.39
C TRP A 133 8.69 -6.43 -26.97
N ALA A 134 8.86 -5.27 -26.37
CA ALA A 134 8.40 -4.99 -25.00
C ALA A 134 6.87 -5.12 -24.87
N GLU A 135 6.10 -4.56 -25.81
CA GLU A 135 4.65 -4.69 -25.86
C GLU A 135 4.22 -6.16 -25.92
N LEU A 136 4.86 -6.96 -26.78
CA LEU A 136 4.57 -8.39 -26.91
C LEU A 136 4.85 -9.13 -25.61
N GLN A 137 6.00 -8.92 -24.99
CA GLN A 137 6.40 -9.57 -23.72
C GLN A 137 5.44 -9.20 -22.57
N VAL A 138 5.02 -7.94 -22.47
CA VAL A 138 4.03 -7.52 -21.48
C VAL A 138 2.71 -8.23 -21.71
N MET A 139 2.21 -8.29 -22.94
CA MET A 139 0.94 -8.92 -23.26
C MET A 139 0.96 -10.44 -23.04
N GLU A 140 2.03 -11.12 -23.44
CA GLU A 140 2.22 -12.55 -23.19
C GLU A 140 2.21 -12.86 -21.68
N THR A 141 2.95 -12.03 -20.92
CA THR A 141 3.00 -12.16 -19.45
C THR A 141 1.64 -11.94 -18.82
N LEU A 142 0.88 -10.93 -19.26
CA LEU A 142 -0.47 -10.65 -18.77
C LEU A 142 -1.41 -11.82 -19.04
N VAL A 143 -1.48 -12.29 -20.30
CA VAL A 143 -2.36 -13.40 -20.71
C VAL A 143 -2.04 -14.64 -19.89
N SER A 144 -0.77 -15.05 -19.83
CA SER A 144 -0.35 -16.24 -19.10
C SER A 144 -0.72 -16.18 -17.61
N ASN A 145 -0.47 -15.05 -16.94
CA ASN A 145 -0.79 -14.92 -15.51
C ASN A 145 -2.31 -14.87 -15.24
N ILE A 146 -3.08 -14.26 -16.12
CA ILE A 146 -4.54 -14.24 -16.02
C ILE A 146 -5.11 -15.65 -16.20
N GLU A 147 -4.62 -16.41 -17.19
CA GLU A 147 -5.03 -17.80 -17.40
C GLU A 147 -4.74 -18.66 -16.17
N VAL A 148 -3.55 -18.55 -15.60
CA VAL A 148 -3.18 -19.25 -14.35
C VAL A 148 -4.09 -18.83 -13.19
N ALA A 149 -4.37 -17.54 -13.04
CA ALA A 149 -5.25 -17.04 -11.99
C ALA A 149 -6.68 -17.56 -12.13
N LEU A 150 -7.21 -17.62 -13.34
CA LEU A 150 -8.54 -18.18 -13.63
C LEU A 150 -8.62 -19.69 -13.33
N GLN A 151 -7.54 -20.43 -13.60
CA GLN A 151 -7.48 -21.87 -13.30
C GLN A 151 -7.38 -22.13 -11.78
N ASN A 152 -6.69 -21.25 -11.04
CA ASN A 152 -6.43 -21.38 -9.61
C ASN A 152 -7.58 -20.86 -8.73
N GLN A 153 -8.58 -20.19 -9.26
CA GLN A 153 -9.75 -19.72 -8.49
C GLN A 153 -10.52 -20.83 -7.76
N ALA A 154 -10.28 -22.08 -8.08
CA ALA A 154 -10.85 -23.23 -7.38
C ALA A 154 -10.11 -23.62 -6.08
N HIS A 155 -8.99 -23.00 -5.77
CA HIS A 155 -8.19 -23.35 -4.61
C HIS A 155 -8.35 -22.27 -3.54
N SER A 156 -8.90 -22.68 -2.40
CA SER A 156 -9.01 -21.86 -1.19
C SER A 156 -7.69 -21.16 -0.88
N VAL A 157 -7.77 -19.84 -0.71
CA VAL A 157 -6.66 -19.04 -0.18
C VAL A 157 -6.12 -19.73 1.07
N PRO A 158 -4.83 -20.04 1.16
CA PRO A 158 -4.27 -20.57 2.40
C PRO A 158 -4.51 -19.52 3.48
N ILE A 159 -5.32 -19.89 4.48
CA ILE A 159 -5.48 -19.06 5.68
C ILE A 159 -4.11 -19.01 6.33
N LEU A 160 -3.38 -17.91 6.11
CA LEU A 160 -2.20 -17.61 6.88
C LEU A 160 -2.68 -17.50 8.32
N GLN A 161 -2.38 -18.52 9.12
CA GLN A 161 -2.56 -18.44 10.55
C GLN A 161 -1.58 -17.38 11.08
N ASN A 162 -2.02 -16.14 11.07
CA ASN A 162 -1.38 -15.13 11.88
C ASN A 162 -1.64 -15.55 13.33
N VAL A 163 -0.65 -16.18 13.93
CA VAL A 163 -0.69 -16.52 15.34
C VAL A 163 -0.47 -15.24 16.15
N PHE A 164 -1.47 -14.36 16.15
CA PHE A 164 -1.58 -13.38 17.21
C PHE A 164 -2.19 -14.12 18.41
N PRO A 165 -1.60 -14.02 19.59
CA PRO A 165 -2.25 -14.54 20.79
C PRO A 165 -3.60 -13.83 20.93
N LEU A 166 -4.68 -14.60 20.80
CA LEU A 166 -6.02 -14.07 21.04
C LEU A 166 -6.24 -14.06 22.56
N GLU A 167 -6.52 -12.87 23.09
CA GLU A 167 -6.99 -12.76 24.47
C GLU A 167 -8.39 -13.35 24.56
N PRO A 168 -8.66 -14.20 25.58
CA PRO A 168 -9.99 -14.76 25.77
C PRO A 168 -10.99 -13.65 26.12
N ILE A 169 -12.10 -13.62 25.42
CA ILE A 169 -13.23 -12.75 25.72
C ILE A 169 -14.36 -13.53 26.38
N PRO A 170 -15.14 -12.93 27.27
CA PRO A 170 -16.32 -13.58 27.84
C PRO A 170 -17.34 -13.90 26.74
N ARG A 171 -18.07 -14.99 26.89
CA ARG A 171 -19.18 -15.30 25.98
C ARG A 171 -20.32 -14.31 26.24
N LEU A 172 -21.10 -14.00 25.20
CA LEU A 172 -22.26 -13.11 25.36
C LEU A 172 -23.25 -13.61 26.44
N ALA A 173 -23.37 -14.94 26.56
CA ALA A 173 -24.22 -15.56 27.62
C ALA A 173 -23.70 -15.40 29.05
N ASP A 174 -22.40 -15.12 29.20
CA ASP A 174 -21.76 -15.00 30.54
C ASP A 174 -21.75 -13.53 31.03
N ILE A 175 -22.24 -12.59 30.18
CA ILE A 175 -22.34 -11.18 30.54
C ILE A 175 -23.56 -10.97 31.42
N ASP A 176 -23.31 -10.54 32.64
CA ASP A 176 -24.37 -10.09 33.54
C ASP A 176 -24.96 -8.75 33.07
N LEU A 177 -26.22 -8.76 32.68
CA LEU A 177 -26.96 -7.61 32.16
C LEU A 177 -27.91 -7.02 33.23
N GLN A 178 -27.91 -7.56 34.47
CA GLN A 178 -28.82 -7.12 35.52
C GLN A 178 -28.13 -6.11 36.45
N ASP A 179 -28.91 -5.23 37.04
CA ASP A 179 -28.58 -4.33 38.15
C ASP A 179 -27.41 -3.33 37.94
N LYS A 180 -27.02 -3.05 36.70
CA LYS A 180 -26.00 -2.02 36.41
C LYS A 180 -26.65 -0.68 36.14
N ILE A 181 -27.33 -0.13 37.15
CA ILE A 181 -28.01 1.17 37.08
C ILE A 181 -27.18 2.17 37.90
N LEU A 182 -26.74 3.23 37.23
CA LEU A 182 -26.15 4.40 37.89
C LEU A 182 -27.21 5.46 38.13
N ASN A 183 -27.14 6.18 39.26
CA ASN A 183 -27.92 7.38 39.45
C ASN A 183 -27.34 8.55 38.60
N ASP A 184 -28.19 9.53 38.27
CA ASP A 184 -27.84 10.63 37.38
C ASP A 184 -26.67 11.50 37.89
N GLU A 185 -26.53 11.67 39.18
CA GLU A 185 -25.48 12.51 39.77
C GLU A 185 -24.11 11.83 39.68
N GLU A 186 -24.09 10.57 40.05
CA GLU A 186 -22.90 9.73 39.96
C GLU A 186 -22.45 9.58 38.52
N TYR A 187 -23.37 9.27 37.61
CA TYR A 187 -23.11 9.22 36.18
C TYR A 187 -22.47 10.51 35.64
N LYS A 188 -23.07 11.67 35.90
CA LYS A 188 -22.56 12.97 35.45
C LYS A 188 -21.18 13.27 36.00
N LYS A 189 -20.93 12.95 37.25
CA LYS A 189 -19.62 13.15 37.90
C LYS A 189 -18.55 12.30 37.27
N GLU A 190 -18.79 11.00 37.13
CA GLU A 190 -17.82 10.08 36.56
C GLU A 190 -17.56 10.34 35.09
N LEU A 191 -18.63 10.55 34.30
CA LEU A 191 -18.51 10.90 32.88
C LEU A 191 -17.64 12.13 32.66
N LYS A 192 -17.88 13.19 33.44
CA LYS A 192 -17.07 14.41 33.35
C LYS A 192 -15.60 14.18 33.65
N GLN A 193 -15.30 13.35 34.64
CA GLN A 193 -13.93 13.00 34.99
C GLN A 193 -13.24 12.21 33.87
N LEU A 194 -13.91 11.20 33.34
CA LEU A 194 -13.41 10.39 32.22
C LEU A 194 -13.22 11.20 30.96
N GLN A 195 -14.11 12.13 30.65
CA GLN A 195 -13.96 13.05 29.50
C GLN A 195 -12.73 13.95 29.64
N ILE A 196 -12.46 14.47 30.83
CA ILE A 196 -11.24 15.26 31.10
C ILE A 196 -9.99 14.41 30.90
N GLU A 197 -10.00 13.20 31.37
CA GLU A 197 -8.87 12.27 31.24
C GLU A 197 -8.66 11.86 29.78
N LEU A 198 -9.73 11.53 29.07
CA LEU A 198 -9.70 11.24 27.63
C LEU A 198 -9.13 12.41 26.83
N GLY A 199 -9.52 13.64 27.16
CA GLY A 199 -8.96 14.84 26.53
C GLY A 199 -7.44 14.97 26.73
N LYS A 200 -6.94 14.66 27.94
CA LYS A 200 -5.49 14.63 28.22
C LYS A 200 -4.78 13.52 27.41
N LEU A 201 -5.38 12.34 27.34
CA LEU A 201 -4.85 11.21 26.57
C LEU A 201 -4.85 11.51 25.06
N HIS A 202 -5.94 12.08 24.53
CA HIS A 202 -6.05 12.51 23.15
C HIS A 202 -4.91 13.49 22.75
N ASN A 203 -4.64 14.50 23.57
CA ASN A 203 -3.53 15.41 23.37
C ASN A 203 -2.16 14.71 23.37
N LYS A 204 -2.00 13.67 24.18
CA LYS A 204 -0.78 12.88 24.23
C LYS A 204 -0.62 11.99 22.97
N LEU A 205 -1.71 11.37 22.52
CA LEU A 205 -1.77 10.61 21.26
C LEU A 205 -1.44 11.50 20.07
N TYR A 206 -2.05 12.69 20.00
CA TYR A 206 -1.79 13.67 18.94
C TYR A 206 -0.31 14.05 18.85
N ARG A 207 0.32 14.41 19.98
CA ARG A 207 1.74 14.75 20.02
C ARG A 207 2.66 13.58 19.63
N LYS A 208 2.27 12.35 19.98
CA LYS A 208 3.02 11.13 19.65
C LYS A 208 2.69 10.59 18.26
N ARG A 209 1.73 11.20 17.55
CA ARG A 209 1.22 10.75 16.24
C ARG A 209 0.78 9.28 16.24
N ILE A 210 0.14 8.84 17.31
CA ILE A 210 -0.41 7.49 17.42
C ILE A 210 -1.84 7.52 16.89
N PRO A 211 -2.15 6.85 15.77
CA PRO A 211 -3.51 6.71 15.26
C PRO A 211 -4.29 5.72 16.13
N VAL A 212 -5.56 6.02 16.37
CA VAL A 212 -6.48 5.15 17.11
C VAL A 212 -7.73 4.96 16.27
N ILE A 213 -8.19 3.71 16.14
CA ILE A 213 -9.46 3.36 15.52
C ILE A 213 -10.31 2.71 16.59
N ILE A 214 -11.53 3.22 16.76
CA ILE A 214 -12.52 2.69 17.70
C ILE A 214 -13.72 2.24 16.86
N THR A 215 -14.10 0.97 17.00
CA THR A 215 -15.29 0.41 16.33
C THR A 215 -16.35 0.10 17.37
N TYR A 216 -17.60 0.42 17.04
CA TYR A 216 -18.76 0.09 17.85
C TYR A 216 -19.63 -0.91 17.10
N GLU A 217 -19.70 -2.13 17.61
CA GLU A 217 -20.54 -3.21 17.10
C GLU A 217 -21.58 -3.59 18.13
N CYS A 218 -22.82 -3.72 17.75
CA CYS A 218 -23.90 -4.02 18.71
C CYS A 218 -25.17 -4.52 18.01
N TRP A 219 -26.11 -5.00 18.81
CA TRP A 219 -27.48 -5.22 18.38
C TRP A 219 -28.12 -3.93 17.92
N ASP A 220 -29.14 -4.03 17.05
CA ASP A 220 -29.93 -2.85 16.68
C ASP A 220 -30.58 -2.23 17.93
N ALA A 221 -30.67 -0.90 17.94
CA ALA A 221 -31.15 -0.10 19.07
C ALA A 221 -30.36 -0.19 20.39
N ALA A 222 -29.16 -0.80 20.43
CA ALA A 222 -28.33 -0.86 21.63
C ALA A 222 -27.59 0.47 21.97
N GLY A 223 -27.93 1.58 21.36
CA GLY A 223 -27.46 2.90 21.74
C GLY A 223 -26.12 3.31 21.13
N LYS A 224 -25.70 2.74 19.98
CA LYS A 224 -24.44 3.12 19.28
C LYS A 224 -24.27 4.63 19.16
N GLY A 225 -25.28 5.31 18.64
CA GLY A 225 -25.23 6.75 18.39
C GLY A 225 -25.11 7.62 19.64
N GLY A 226 -25.49 7.10 20.81
CA GLY A 226 -25.34 7.82 22.08
C GLY A 226 -23.95 7.71 22.69
N ASN A 227 -23.10 6.80 22.20
CA ASN A 227 -21.74 6.56 22.70
C ASN A 227 -20.66 7.13 21.78
N ILE A 228 -21.04 7.75 20.67
CA ILE A 228 -20.16 8.44 19.71
C ILE A 228 -20.26 9.94 19.90
#